data_cea11f446bbe0d2887d63dd901e03850
#
_entry.id   cea11f446bbe0d2887d63dd901e03850
#
_cell.length_a   1.000
_cell.length_b   1.000
_cell.length_c   1.000
_cell.angle_alpha   90.00
_cell.angle_beta   90.00
_cell.angle_gamma   90.00
#
_symmetry.space_group_name_H-M   'P 1'
#
loop_
_entity.id
_entity.type
_entity.pdbx_description
1 polymer ?
#
loop_
_entity_poly.entity_id
_entity_poly.type
_entity_poly.pdbx_seq_one_letter_code
_entity_poly.pdbx_strand_id
1 'polypeptide(L)'
;VQPESSVNVSPKTSGVLKRLLVAEGDFVSSGQVVAYMDNSNLQGQLLQAQGNLAAAQANLNKVIAGNRSQTISQAQAQVDGAKASLQKLIAGNRSQDIAQAQANLNKVQVTNRQAEEDLHRNQKLQTAGAISQQALSTARSTRDGAQAQVAQAQQALNLLKVGSRPEDIAQGKSILDQQQEALNLLKAGSRPEDIAQARAQVVAAQGAVAIIQRNIDDTVIRAPFAGIIARKYADPGAFVTPTTAGSAVTSATSSSILALASKNEIVAQVAEASIAQIRVGQVATIEVDAYSGKTFAGKVTQVATQSLVQQNVTSFEVKVAVADPQRLLHQGMNVTIDFQAGKLNQVLVVPTAAIVQQTNAQGVFVAKKGGAPVFTPIVVGTTVNDKTEVKSGLNGNERVLLSFPAGTRKVSGIVGG
;
A
#
# COMPACT_ATOMS: atom_id res chain seq x y z
N VAL A 1 6.21 14.48 -38.91
CA VAL A 1 6.08 13.23 -38.15
C VAL A 1 6.48 13.48 -36.71
N GLN A 2 5.61 13.15 -35.77
CA GLN A 2 5.85 13.30 -34.33
C GLN A 2 5.47 11.99 -33.60
N PRO A 3 5.98 11.74 -32.40
CA PRO A 3 5.47 10.63 -31.60
C PRO A 3 4.09 10.98 -31.02
N GLU A 4 3.18 10.04 -30.95
CA GLU A 4 1.89 10.20 -30.27
C GLU A 4 2.08 10.60 -28.79
N SER A 5 3.11 10.04 -28.15
CA SER A 5 3.53 10.38 -26.79
C SER A 5 5.05 10.31 -26.71
N SER A 6 5.66 11.28 -26.05
CA SER A 6 7.08 11.28 -25.75
C SER A 6 7.29 11.62 -24.27
N VAL A 7 8.07 10.81 -23.57
CA VAL A 7 8.36 11.00 -22.16
C VAL A 7 9.85 10.83 -21.91
N ASN A 8 10.42 11.77 -21.18
CA ASN A 8 11.76 11.62 -20.65
C ASN A 8 11.71 10.76 -19.39
N VAL A 9 12.31 9.59 -19.45
CA VAL A 9 12.39 8.66 -18.33
C VAL A 9 13.49 9.12 -17.40
N SER A 10 13.09 9.57 -16.22
CA SER A 10 13.97 10.06 -15.16
C SER A 10 13.96 9.08 -13.98
N PRO A 11 15.03 9.04 -13.18
CA PRO A 11 15.04 8.26 -11.95
C PRO A 11 14.09 8.90 -10.92
N LYS A 12 13.58 8.11 -9.99
CA LYS A 12 12.78 8.61 -8.86
C LYS A 12 13.64 9.02 -7.67
N THR A 13 14.87 8.50 -7.62
CA THR A 13 15.86 8.81 -6.57
C THR A 13 17.17 9.25 -7.21
N SER A 14 17.94 10.08 -6.51
CA SER A 14 19.27 10.47 -6.96
C SER A 14 20.26 9.33 -6.74
N GLY A 15 21.20 9.13 -7.69
CA GLY A 15 22.23 8.13 -7.57
C GLY A 15 23.04 7.94 -8.85
N VAL A 16 23.94 6.96 -8.83
CA VAL A 16 24.76 6.60 -9.97
C VAL A 16 24.04 5.57 -10.84
N LEU A 17 24.03 5.76 -12.14
CA LEU A 17 23.52 4.80 -13.11
C LEU A 17 24.51 3.62 -13.23
N LYS A 18 24.13 2.45 -12.77
CA LYS A 18 24.99 1.27 -12.75
C LYS A 18 25.05 0.56 -14.10
N ARG A 19 23.90 0.38 -14.73
CA ARG A 19 23.77 -0.28 -16.04
C ARG A 19 22.60 0.30 -16.81
N LEU A 20 22.79 0.43 -18.12
CA LEU A 20 21.74 0.71 -19.10
C LEU A 20 21.61 -0.52 -19.97
N LEU A 21 20.39 -1.03 -20.14
CA LEU A 21 20.10 -2.30 -20.83
C LEU A 21 19.61 -2.10 -22.28
N VAL A 22 19.43 -0.87 -22.70
CA VAL A 22 18.84 -0.49 -23.98
C VAL A 22 19.69 0.54 -24.69
N ALA A 23 19.65 0.51 -26.02
CA ALA A 23 20.30 1.47 -26.90
C ALA A 23 19.26 2.39 -27.60
N GLU A 24 19.74 3.47 -28.22
CA GLU A 24 18.92 4.29 -29.08
C GLU A 24 18.40 3.46 -30.28
N GLY A 25 17.13 3.59 -30.59
CA GLY A 25 16.45 2.82 -31.63
C GLY A 25 15.81 1.50 -31.13
N ASP A 26 16.15 1.04 -29.94
CA ASP A 26 15.57 -0.20 -29.42
C ASP A 26 14.08 -0.03 -29.09
N PHE A 27 13.31 -1.08 -29.38
CA PHE A 27 11.92 -1.17 -28.98
C PHE A 27 11.82 -1.77 -27.58
N VAL A 28 11.04 -1.14 -26.70
CA VAL A 28 10.78 -1.61 -25.33
C VAL A 28 9.28 -1.77 -25.08
N SER A 29 8.93 -2.77 -24.28
CA SER A 29 7.56 -3.00 -23.84
C SER A 29 7.26 -2.20 -22.57
N SER A 30 5.97 -1.93 -22.31
CA SER A 30 5.54 -1.29 -21.06
C SER A 30 5.99 -2.13 -19.85
N GLY A 31 6.56 -1.48 -18.83
CA GLY A 31 7.10 -2.12 -17.62
C GLY A 31 8.48 -2.79 -17.80
N GLN A 32 9.01 -2.86 -19.01
CA GLN A 32 10.34 -3.43 -19.26
C GLN A 32 11.42 -2.64 -18.52
N VAL A 33 12.34 -3.35 -17.91
CA VAL A 33 13.49 -2.72 -17.24
C VAL A 33 14.45 -2.17 -18.30
N VAL A 34 14.75 -0.88 -18.20
CA VAL A 34 15.66 -0.18 -19.13
C VAL A 34 16.99 0.16 -18.49
N ALA A 35 17.03 0.36 -17.17
CA ALA A 35 18.26 0.69 -16.47
C ALA A 35 18.23 0.27 -14.99
N TYR A 36 19.41 0.14 -14.40
CA TYR A 36 19.63 -0.08 -12.98
C TYR A 36 20.48 1.03 -12.40
N MET A 37 20.04 1.58 -11.28
CA MET A 37 20.87 2.45 -10.45
C MET A 37 21.67 1.64 -9.43
N ASP A 38 22.70 2.23 -8.85
CA ASP A 38 23.42 1.60 -7.75
C ASP A 38 22.57 1.64 -6.46
N ASN A 39 22.31 0.47 -5.91
CA ASN A 39 21.52 0.25 -4.70
C ASN A 39 22.31 -0.40 -3.56
N SER A 40 23.62 -0.46 -3.65
CA SER A 40 24.47 -1.16 -2.67
C SER A 40 24.28 -0.62 -1.25
N ASN A 41 24.20 0.69 -1.08
CA ASN A 41 23.90 1.32 0.22
C ASN A 41 22.50 0.97 0.74
N LEU A 42 21.49 0.96 -0.14
CA LEU A 42 20.12 0.60 0.23
C LEU A 42 20.00 -0.87 0.65
N GLN A 43 20.77 -1.77 0.05
CA GLN A 43 20.84 -3.17 0.48
C GLN A 43 21.40 -3.31 1.90
N GLY A 44 22.44 -2.53 2.25
CA GLY A 44 22.93 -2.46 3.62
C GLY A 44 21.89 -1.96 4.61
N GLN A 45 21.17 -0.90 4.24
CA GLN A 45 20.08 -0.36 5.04
C GLN A 45 18.91 -1.36 5.19
N LEU A 46 18.60 -2.11 4.14
CA LEU A 46 17.59 -3.17 4.19
C LEU A 46 17.95 -4.25 5.21
N LEU A 47 19.19 -4.73 5.18
CA LEU A 47 19.68 -5.72 6.13
C LEU A 47 19.60 -5.21 7.57
N GLN A 48 19.96 -3.94 7.82
CA GLN A 48 19.84 -3.31 9.13
C GLN A 48 18.37 -3.22 9.57
N ALA A 49 17.47 -2.77 8.68
CA ALA A 49 16.04 -2.68 8.98
C ALA A 49 15.42 -4.06 9.28
N GLN A 50 15.84 -5.10 8.54
CA GLN A 50 15.44 -6.50 8.80
C GLN A 50 15.95 -6.99 10.15
N GLY A 51 17.19 -6.63 10.52
CA GLY A 51 17.72 -6.91 11.87
C GLY A 51 16.90 -6.26 12.98
N ASN A 52 16.51 -5.01 12.81
CA ASN A 52 15.65 -4.29 13.75
C ASN A 52 14.26 -4.93 13.85
N LEU A 53 13.69 -5.37 12.73
CA LEU A 53 12.42 -6.10 12.72
C LEU A 53 12.53 -7.43 13.47
N ALA A 54 13.60 -8.19 13.25
CA ALA A 54 13.84 -9.43 13.96
C ALA A 54 14.00 -9.21 15.47
N ALA A 55 14.69 -8.15 15.90
CA ALA A 55 14.82 -7.77 17.29
C ALA A 55 13.46 -7.39 17.92
N ALA A 56 12.65 -6.58 17.23
CA ALA A 56 11.30 -6.23 17.67
C ALA A 56 10.39 -7.46 17.80
N GLN A 57 10.47 -8.37 16.84
CA GLN A 57 9.73 -9.64 16.86
C GLN A 57 10.14 -10.53 18.02
N ALA A 58 11.46 -10.65 18.27
CA ALA A 58 11.99 -11.39 19.43
C ALA A 58 11.54 -10.79 20.77
N ASN A 59 11.50 -9.45 20.86
CA ASN A 59 10.99 -8.76 22.02
C ASN A 59 9.48 -9.03 22.23
N LEU A 60 8.67 -8.96 21.18
CA LEU A 60 7.25 -9.29 21.24
C LEU A 60 7.04 -10.72 21.72
N ASN A 61 7.78 -11.68 21.17
CA ASN A 61 7.71 -13.09 21.56
C ASN A 61 8.09 -13.26 23.04
N LYS A 62 9.11 -12.55 23.52
CA LYS A 62 9.52 -12.54 24.93
C LYS A 62 8.40 -11.99 25.84
N VAL A 63 7.77 -10.88 25.45
CA VAL A 63 6.67 -10.27 26.19
C VAL A 63 5.45 -11.18 26.23
N ILE A 64 5.10 -11.82 25.10
CA ILE A 64 3.98 -12.78 25.01
C ILE A 64 4.27 -14.05 25.85
N ALA A 65 5.49 -14.56 25.81
CA ALA A 65 5.88 -15.72 26.60
C ALA A 65 5.78 -15.49 28.11
N GLY A 66 5.86 -14.22 28.53
CA GLY A 66 5.73 -13.83 29.95
C GLY A 66 6.86 -14.36 30.81
N ASN A 67 6.53 -14.75 32.07
CA ASN A 67 7.49 -15.26 33.02
C ASN A 67 7.94 -16.68 32.69
N ARG A 68 9.19 -16.97 32.97
CA ARG A 68 9.75 -18.31 32.75
C ARG A 68 9.01 -19.35 33.60
N SER A 69 8.77 -20.52 33.06
CA SER A 69 8.13 -21.64 33.76
C SER A 69 8.84 -21.98 35.08
N GLN A 70 10.17 -21.88 35.16
CA GLN A 70 10.97 -22.06 36.34
C GLN A 70 10.61 -21.07 37.47
N THR A 71 10.41 -19.80 37.14
CA THR A 71 10.01 -18.76 38.10
C THR A 71 8.62 -19.03 38.66
N ILE A 72 7.68 -19.44 37.77
CA ILE A 72 6.33 -19.84 38.19
C ILE A 72 6.37 -21.08 39.09
N SER A 73 7.18 -22.11 38.75
CA SER A 73 7.34 -23.30 39.56
C SER A 73 7.95 -22.99 40.93
N GLN A 74 8.91 -22.06 41.01
CA GLN A 74 9.50 -21.63 42.27
C GLN A 74 8.46 -20.93 43.15
N ALA A 75 7.65 -20.02 42.57
CA ALA A 75 6.58 -19.36 43.31
C ALA A 75 5.49 -20.36 43.77
N GLN A 76 5.15 -21.36 42.93
CA GLN A 76 4.24 -22.43 43.30
C GLN A 76 4.77 -23.20 44.54
N ALA A 77 6.07 -23.55 44.56
CA ALA A 77 6.69 -24.22 45.70
C ALA A 77 6.62 -23.37 47.01
N GLN A 78 6.71 -22.03 46.87
CA GLN A 78 6.54 -21.14 48.02
C GLN A 78 5.10 -21.15 48.55
N VAL A 79 4.09 -21.15 47.68
CA VAL A 79 2.69 -21.30 48.06
C VAL A 79 2.45 -22.63 48.75
N ASP A 80 2.99 -23.73 48.19
CA ASP A 80 2.82 -25.07 48.77
C ASP A 80 3.48 -25.16 50.16
N GLY A 81 4.66 -24.53 50.35
CA GLY A 81 5.33 -24.41 51.63
C GLY A 81 4.52 -23.61 52.66
N ALA A 82 3.97 -22.44 52.24
CA ALA A 82 3.11 -21.63 53.11
C ALA A 82 1.83 -22.38 53.50
N LYS A 83 1.21 -23.09 52.54
CA LYS A 83 0.02 -23.94 52.77
C LYS A 83 0.31 -25.05 53.77
N ALA A 84 1.44 -25.74 53.62
CA ALA A 84 1.84 -26.81 54.54
C ALA A 84 2.08 -26.27 55.96
N SER A 85 2.69 -25.06 56.06
CA SER A 85 2.90 -24.39 57.34
C SER A 85 1.58 -24.00 58.03
N LEU A 86 0.62 -23.43 57.26
CA LEU A 86 -0.71 -23.11 57.77
C LEU A 86 -1.46 -24.36 58.20
N GLN A 87 -1.41 -25.43 57.42
CA GLN A 87 -2.03 -26.73 57.78
C GLN A 87 -1.46 -27.28 59.10
N LYS A 88 -0.15 -27.13 59.31
CA LYS A 88 0.49 -27.55 60.58
C LYS A 88 -0.01 -26.72 61.75
N LEU A 89 -0.21 -25.41 61.60
CA LEU A 89 -0.79 -24.55 62.62
C LEU A 89 -2.24 -24.93 62.92
N ILE A 90 -3.06 -25.18 61.89
CA ILE A 90 -4.46 -25.57 62.06
C ILE A 90 -4.58 -26.95 62.71
N ALA A 91 -3.74 -27.92 62.33
CA ALA A 91 -3.71 -29.25 62.92
C ALA A 91 -3.36 -29.24 64.40
N GLY A 92 -2.65 -28.19 64.86
CA GLY A 92 -2.27 -28.03 66.24
C GLY A 92 -1.23 -29.07 66.70
N ASN A 93 -1.26 -29.36 68.02
CA ASN A 93 -0.33 -30.34 68.66
C ASN A 93 -0.63 -31.76 68.19
N ARG A 94 0.39 -32.59 68.15
CA ARG A 94 0.23 -33.99 67.69
C ARG A 94 -0.66 -34.75 68.69
N SER A 95 -1.50 -35.62 68.20
CA SER A 95 -2.37 -36.48 69.02
C SER A 95 -1.57 -37.30 70.06
N GLN A 96 -0.33 -37.65 69.73
CA GLN A 96 0.59 -38.34 70.62
C GLN A 96 1.02 -37.46 71.83
N ASP A 97 1.30 -36.16 71.62
CA ASP A 97 1.68 -35.22 72.65
C ASP A 97 0.50 -35.00 73.62
N ILE A 98 -0.72 -34.89 73.09
CA ILE A 98 -1.96 -34.78 73.83
C ILE A 98 -2.21 -36.06 74.67
N ALA A 99 -2.02 -37.25 74.04
CA ALA A 99 -2.17 -38.52 74.68
C ALA A 99 -1.16 -38.72 75.83
N GLN A 100 0.09 -38.28 75.65
CA GLN A 100 1.13 -38.31 76.65
C GLN A 100 0.79 -37.37 77.85
N ALA A 101 0.31 -36.18 77.57
CA ALA A 101 -0.12 -35.24 78.59
C ALA A 101 -1.37 -35.78 79.35
N GLN A 102 -2.30 -36.43 78.63
CA GLN A 102 -3.45 -37.09 79.27
C GLN A 102 -3.02 -38.24 80.18
N ALA A 103 -2.04 -39.06 79.77
CA ALA A 103 -1.51 -40.13 80.60
C ALA A 103 -0.81 -39.60 81.82
N ASN A 104 -0.08 -38.47 81.70
CA ASN A 104 0.52 -37.80 82.85
C ASN A 104 -0.53 -37.26 83.82
N LEU A 105 -1.60 -36.64 83.33
CA LEU A 105 -2.72 -36.17 84.13
C LEU A 105 -3.34 -37.36 84.89
N ASN A 106 -3.61 -38.46 84.25
CA ASN A 106 -4.16 -39.67 84.87
C ASN A 106 -3.24 -40.17 86.02
N LYS A 107 -1.92 -40.21 85.77
CA LYS A 107 -0.95 -40.63 86.76
C LYS A 107 -1.01 -39.72 88.06
N VAL A 108 -0.96 -38.40 87.87
CA VAL A 108 -0.99 -37.47 89.02
C VAL A 108 -2.37 -37.47 89.73
N GLN A 109 -3.47 -37.73 89.04
CA GLN A 109 -4.83 -37.96 89.59
C GLN A 109 -4.88 -39.18 90.52
N VAL A 110 -4.22 -40.28 90.14
CA VAL A 110 -4.12 -41.50 90.98
C VAL A 110 -3.33 -41.14 92.22
N THR A 111 -2.21 -40.44 92.08
CA THR A 111 -1.39 -40.00 93.25
C THR A 111 -2.19 -39.12 94.20
N ASN A 112 -2.99 -38.15 93.61
CA ASN A 112 -3.84 -37.26 94.45
C ASN A 112 -4.91 -38.06 95.22
N ARG A 113 -5.57 -39.03 94.56
CA ARG A 113 -6.57 -39.89 95.14
C ARG A 113 -5.96 -40.67 96.37
N GLN A 114 -4.77 -41.22 96.20
CA GLN A 114 -4.08 -41.93 97.28
C GLN A 114 -3.79 -40.98 98.45
N ALA A 115 -3.32 -39.74 98.15
CA ALA A 115 -3.07 -38.73 99.18
C ALA A 115 -4.35 -38.29 99.89
N GLU A 116 -5.50 -38.19 99.22
CA GLU A 116 -6.82 -37.93 99.82
C GLU A 116 -7.29 -39.07 100.75
N GLU A 117 -7.14 -40.32 100.26
CA GLU A 117 -7.45 -41.50 101.10
C GLU A 117 -6.59 -41.56 102.38
N ASP A 118 -5.28 -41.26 102.21
CA ASP A 118 -4.35 -41.25 103.35
C ASP A 118 -4.70 -40.11 104.33
N LEU A 119 -5.04 -38.91 103.77
CA LEU A 119 -5.49 -37.79 104.64
C LEU A 119 -6.80 -38.18 105.40
N HIS A 120 -7.78 -38.77 104.73
CA HIS A 120 -9.04 -39.18 105.35
C HIS A 120 -8.79 -40.25 106.42
N ARG A 121 -7.88 -41.21 106.22
CA ARG A 121 -7.45 -42.18 107.18
C ARG A 121 -6.79 -41.54 108.40
N ASN A 122 -5.86 -40.61 108.14
CA ASN A 122 -5.16 -39.88 109.21
C ASN A 122 -6.11 -38.99 110.05
N GLN A 123 -7.11 -38.33 109.41
CA GLN A 123 -8.15 -37.61 110.11
C GLN A 123 -8.92 -38.47 111.10
N LYS A 124 -9.36 -39.69 110.70
CA LYS A 124 -10.05 -40.65 111.56
C LYS A 124 -9.16 -41.14 112.71
N LEU A 125 -7.88 -41.43 112.43
CA LEU A 125 -6.91 -41.85 113.42
C LEU A 125 -6.60 -40.73 114.44
N GLN A 126 -6.53 -39.49 114.01
CA GLN A 126 -6.31 -38.34 114.84
C GLN A 126 -7.51 -38.08 115.82
N THR A 127 -8.78 -38.20 115.32
CA THR A 127 -9.99 -38.11 116.12
C THR A 127 -10.07 -39.26 117.18
N ALA A 128 -9.47 -40.44 116.86
CA ALA A 128 -9.33 -41.55 117.76
C ALA A 128 -8.13 -41.39 118.71
N GLY A 129 -7.33 -40.31 118.64
CA GLY A 129 -6.15 -40.06 119.45
C GLY A 129 -4.92 -40.92 119.06
N ALA A 130 -4.93 -41.63 117.95
CA ALA A 130 -3.90 -42.59 117.55
C ALA A 130 -2.69 -41.97 116.83
N ILE A 131 -2.76 -40.73 116.36
CA ILE A 131 -1.66 -40.01 115.73
C ILE A 131 -1.52 -38.56 116.20
N SER A 132 -0.33 -37.97 116.01
CA SER A 132 -0.05 -36.59 116.36
C SER A 132 -0.65 -35.55 115.42
N GLN A 133 -0.87 -34.32 115.86
CA GLN A 133 -1.28 -33.18 115.07
C GLN A 133 -0.28 -32.94 113.93
N GLN A 134 1.01 -33.17 114.15
CA GLN A 134 2.08 -33.06 113.15
C GLN A 134 1.88 -34.03 112.03
N ALA A 135 1.54 -35.28 112.25
CA ALA A 135 1.28 -36.31 111.29
C ALA A 135 0.08 -35.93 110.39
N LEU A 136 -1.01 -35.38 110.99
CA LEU A 136 -2.17 -34.89 110.20
C LEU A 136 -1.80 -33.70 109.35
N SER A 137 -0.99 -32.73 109.87
CA SER A 137 -0.51 -31.61 109.06
C SER A 137 0.32 -32.02 107.85
N THR A 138 1.22 -33.03 108.05
CA THR A 138 2.01 -33.58 106.92
C THR A 138 1.12 -34.24 105.87
N ALA A 139 0.10 -35.03 106.25
CA ALA A 139 -0.83 -35.62 105.33
C ALA A 139 -1.64 -34.54 104.52
N ARG A 140 -2.03 -33.44 105.21
CA ARG A 140 -2.68 -32.31 104.51
C ARG A 140 -1.75 -31.68 103.46
N SER A 141 -0.50 -31.36 103.87
CA SER A 141 0.49 -30.77 102.95
C SER A 141 0.76 -31.70 101.75
N THR A 142 0.84 -33.01 101.99
CA THR A 142 1.01 -34.02 100.88
C THR A 142 -0.17 -33.99 99.91
N ARG A 143 -1.41 -34.00 100.47
CA ARG A 143 -2.62 -33.91 99.62
C ARG A 143 -2.69 -32.59 98.81
N ASP A 144 -2.38 -31.43 99.50
CA ASP A 144 -2.39 -30.13 98.88
C ASP A 144 -1.33 -30.06 97.76
N GLY A 145 -0.14 -30.60 97.98
CA GLY A 145 0.89 -30.74 96.95
C GLY A 145 0.46 -31.59 95.73
N ALA A 146 -0.19 -32.76 96.05
CA ALA A 146 -0.72 -33.61 94.96
C ALA A 146 -1.86 -32.97 94.15
N GLN A 147 -2.74 -32.20 94.82
CA GLN A 147 -3.79 -31.42 94.16
C GLN A 147 -3.21 -30.32 93.30
N ALA A 148 -2.15 -29.62 93.74
CA ALA A 148 -1.46 -28.63 92.94
C ALA A 148 -0.83 -29.26 91.65
N GLN A 149 -0.28 -30.51 91.74
CA GLN A 149 0.25 -31.23 90.62
C GLN A 149 -0.83 -31.58 89.61
N VAL A 150 -2.04 -31.99 90.04
CA VAL A 150 -3.18 -32.23 89.15
C VAL A 150 -3.56 -30.96 88.40
N ALA A 151 -3.67 -29.83 89.09
CA ALA A 151 -3.99 -28.56 88.45
C ALA A 151 -2.94 -28.17 87.42
N GLN A 152 -1.66 -28.35 87.71
CA GLN A 152 -0.58 -28.11 86.75
C GLN A 152 -0.66 -29.00 85.54
N ALA A 153 -0.86 -30.34 85.76
CA ALA A 153 -0.98 -31.27 84.61
C ALA A 153 -2.23 -30.99 83.81
N GLN A 154 -3.34 -30.60 84.43
CA GLN A 154 -4.56 -30.20 83.73
C GLN A 154 -4.36 -28.96 82.89
N GLN A 155 -3.65 -27.94 83.35
CA GLN A 155 -3.32 -26.73 82.57
C GLN A 155 -2.41 -27.05 81.39
N ALA A 156 -1.40 -27.93 81.61
CA ALA A 156 -0.52 -28.37 80.53
C ALA A 156 -1.31 -29.11 79.40
N LEU A 157 -2.24 -30.00 79.79
CA LEU A 157 -3.12 -30.68 78.80
C LEU A 157 -4.05 -29.68 78.10
N ASN A 158 -4.62 -28.75 78.83
CA ASN A 158 -5.50 -27.72 78.17
C ASN A 158 -4.74 -26.87 77.19
N LEU A 159 -3.52 -26.43 77.46
CA LEU A 159 -2.65 -25.72 76.54
C LEU A 159 -2.41 -26.51 75.27
N LEU A 160 -2.13 -27.80 75.33
CA LEU A 160 -1.95 -28.68 74.21
C LEU A 160 -3.25 -28.85 73.40
N LYS A 161 -4.42 -28.97 74.04
CA LYS A 161 -5.72 -29.14 73.43
C LYS A 161 -6.22 -27.86 72.69
N VAL A 162 -5.90 -26.69 73.26
CA VAL A 162 -6.24 -25.38 72.62
C VAL A 162 -5.51 -25.20 71.28
N GLY A 163 -4.29 -25.78 71.18
CA GLY A 163 -3.52 -25.72 69.90
C GLY A 163 -2.88 -24.34 69.62
N SER A 164 -2.73 -23.99 68.35
CA SER A 164 -2.18 -22.71 67.93
C SER A 164 -3.16 -21.59 68.21
N ARG A 165 -2.62 -20.39 68.48
CA ARG A 165 -3.45 -19.22 68.70
C ARG A 165 -4.17 -18.78 67.48
N PRO A 166 -5.39 -18.23 67.52
CA PRO A 166 -6.10 -17.71 66.37
C PRO A 166 -5.31 -16.66 65.57
N GLU A 167 -4.49 -15.86 66.30
CA GLU A 167 -3.63 -14.85 65.68
C GLU A 167 -2.52 -15.47 64.84
N ASP A 168 -1.91 -16.60 65.29
CA ASP A 168 -0.87 -17.31 64.56
C ASP A 168 -1.45 -17.94 63.27
N ILE A 169 -2.68 -18.48 63.36
CA ILE A 169 -3.41 -19.02 62.21
C ILE A 169 -3.76 -17.89 61.21
N ALA A 170 -4.23 -16.74 61.69
CA ALA A 170 -4.53 -15.56 60.86
C ALA A 170 -3.28 -15.05 60.15
N GLN A 171 -2.15 -14.99 60.84
CA GLN A 171 -0.87 -14.62 60.25
C GLN A 171 -0.42 -15.63 59.20
N GLY A 172 -0.52 -16.93 59.49
CA GLY A 172 -0.21 -17.99 58.51
C GLY A 172 -1.07 -17.91 57.24
N LYS A 173 -2.36 -17.57 57.42
CA LYS A 173 -3.27 -17.35 56.28
C LYS A 173 -2.86 -16.12 55.45
N SER A 174 -2.52 -15.01 56.11
CA SER A 174 -2.05 -13.80 55.40
C SER A 174 -0.79 -14.05 54.58
N ILE A 175 0.16 -14.85 55.12
CA ILE A 175 1.37 -15.25 54.40
C ILE A 175 1.01 -16.10 53.16
N LEU A 176 0.08 -17.06 53.30
CA LEU A 176 -0.39 -17.88 52.17
C LEU A 176 -1.04 -17.02 51.09
N ASP A 177 -1.93 -16.11 51.49
CA ASP A 177 -2.63 -15.20 50.57
C ASP A 177 -1.61 -14.32 49.84
N GLN A 178 -0.60 -13.77 50.50
CA GLN A 178 0.48 -13.00 49.89
C GLN A 178 1.27 -13.80 48.86
N GLN A 179 1.64 -15.06 49.17
CA GLN A 179 2.37 -15.90 48.22
C GLN A 179 1.46 -16.31 47.03
N GLN A 180 0.17 -16.51 47.28
CA GLN A 180 -0.79 -16.83 46.23
C GLN A 180 -0.97 -15.66 45.26
N GLU A 181 -1.06 -14.41 45.75
CA GLU A 181 -1.14 -13.23 44.90
C GLU A 181 0.14 -13.00 44.11
N ALA A 182 1.31 -13.24 44.70
CA ALA A 182 2.58 -13.19 43.97
C ALA A 182 2.63 -14.21 42.82
N LEU A 183 2.14 -15.44 43.06
CA LEU A 183 2.02 -16.46 42.03
C LEU A 183 1.02 -16.07 40.91
N ASN A 184 -0.14 -15.52 41.30
CA ASN A 184 -1.16 -15.06 40.36
C ASN A 184 -0.61 -13.97 39.40
N LEU A 185 0.16 -12.98 39.96
CA LEU A 185 0.84 -11.97 39.19
C LEU A 185 1.83 -12.57 38.16
N LEU A 186 2.61 -13.56 38.59
CA LEU A 186 3.56 -14.24 37.68
C LEU A 186 2.83 -15.03 36.59
N LYS A 187 1.72 -15.68 36.90
CA LYS A 187 0.88 -16.43 35.99
C LYS A 187 0.10 -15.53 35.02
N ALA A 188 -0.31 -14.34 35.43
CA ALA A 188 -0.97 -13.36 34.61
C ALA A 188 -0.05 -12.85 33.46
N GLY A 189 1.27 -12.91 33.65
CA GLY A 189 2.24 -12.57 32.61
C GLY A 189 2.33 -11.06 32.36
N SER A 190 2.65 -10.72 31.10
CA SER A 190 2.75 -9.32 30.68
C SER A 190 1.36 -8.68 30.52
N ARG A 191 1.27 -7.40 30.79
CA ARG A 191 0.02 -6.66 30.64
C ARG A 191 -0.39 -6.57 29.16
N PRO A 192 -1.69 -6.51 28.83
CA PRO A 192 -2.15 -6.30 27.46
C PRO A 192 -1.55 -5.08 26.78
N GLU A 193 -1.32 -3.99 27.57
CA GLU A 193 -0.71 -2.76 27.10
C GLU A 193 0.75 -2.95 26.67
N ASP A 194 1.52 -3.73 27.44
CA ASP A 194 2.92 -4.05 27.12
C ASP A 194 3.01 -4.88 25.83
N ILE A 195 2.08 -5.82 25.66
CA ILE A 195 1.96 -6.63 24.43
C ILE A 195 1.57 -5.74 23.24
N ALA A 196 0.61 -4.81 23.45
CA ALA A 196 0.19 -3.87 22.42
C ALA A 196 1.34 -2.95 21.99
N GLN A 197 2.11 -2.45 22.96
CA GLN A 197 3.31 -1.63 22.69
C GLN A 197 4.37 -2.42 21.90
N ALA A 198 4.66 -3.65 22.30
CA ALA A 198 5.61 -4.49 21.59
C ALA A 198 5.13 -4.81 20.15
N ARG A 199 3.83 -5.03 19.95
CA ARG A 199 3.23 -5.19 18.59
C ARG A 199 3.39 -3.93 17.76
N ALA A 200 3.15 -2.76 18.33
CA ALA A 200 3.33 -1.48 17.63
C ALA A 200 4.78 -1.29 17.18
N GLN A 201 5.76 -1.71 17.99
CA GLN A 201 7.18 -1.70 17.60
C GLN A 201 7.47 -2.61 16.40
N VAL A 202 6.86 -3.80 16.34
CA VAL A 202 6.97 -4.69 15.18
C VAL A 202 6.41 -4.03 13.93
N VAL A 203 5.21 -3.42 14.01
CA VAL A 203 4.59 -2.71 12.88
C VAL A 203 5.46 -1.55 12.41
N ALA A 204 6.04 -0.77 13.33
CA ALA A 204 6.94 0.32 12.99
C ALA A 204 8.21 -0.20 12.26
N ALA A 205 8.80 -1.29 12.74
CA ALA A 205 9.95 -1.92 12.11
C ALA A 205 9.62 -2.52 10.72
N GLN A 206 8.41 -3.09 10.55
CA GLN A 206 7.91 -3.55 9.25
C GLN A 206 7.76 -2.38 8.27
N GLY A 207 7.24 -1.25 8.76
CA GLY A 207 7.15 -0.01 7.95
C GLY A 207 8.52 0.45 7.46
N ALA A 208 9.54 0.41 8.33
CA ALA A 208 10.91 0.77 7.96
C ALA A 208 11.47 -0.15 6.86
N VAL A 209 11.27 -1.47 6.95
CA VAL A 209 11.65 -2.43 5.90
C VAL A 209 10.92 -2.12 4.59
N ALA A 210 9.62 -1.85 4.63
CA ALA A 210 8.83 -1.56 3.45
C ALA A 210 9.27 -0.28 2.73
N ILE A 211 9.68 0.75 3.48
CA ILE A 211 10.22 2.00 2.91
C ILE A 211 11.53 1.73 2.17
N ILE A 212 12.47 1.02 2.80
CA ILE A 212 13.75 0.70 2.16
C ILE A 212 13.54 -0.18 0.93
N GLN A 213 12.64 -1.18 1.01
CA GLN A 213 12.32 -2.03 -0.13
C GLN A 213 11.76 -1.20 -1.30
N ARG A 214 10.86 -0.24 -1.03
CA ARG A 214 10.34 0.67 -2.04
C ARG A 214 11.46 1.51 -2.67
N ASN A 215 12.39 2.01 -1.86
CA ASN A 215 13.53 2.77 -2.37
C ASN A 215 14.43 1.91 -3.27
N ILE A 216 14.61 0.62 -2.96
CA ILE A 216 15.32 -0.33 -3.82
C ILE A 216 14.55 -0.56 -5.13
N ASP A 217 13.24 -0.76 -5.07
CA ASP A 217 12.41 -0.92 -6.27
C ASP A 217 12.48 0.30 -7.18
N ASP A 218 12.57 1.51 -6.61
CA ASP A 218 12.70 2.77 -7.34
C ASP A 218 14.08 2.96 -7.99
N THR A 219 15.10 2.13 -7.64
CA THR A 219 16.38 2.08 -8.36
C THR A 219 16.31 1.31 -9.68
N VAL A 220 15.23 0.58 -9.92
CA VAL A 220 14.99 -0.16 -11.16
C VAL A 220 14.14 0.70 -12.09
N ILE A 221 14.76 1.25 -13.11
CA ILE A 221 14.10 2.13 -14.06
C ILE A 221 13.37 1.31 -15.12
N ARG A 222 12.08 1.59 -15.29
CA ARG A 222 11.21 0.86 -16.23
C ARG A 222 10.56 1.80 -17.24
N ALA A 223 10.28 1.28 -18.42
CA ALA A 223 9.54 1.98 -19.46
C ALA A 223 8.07 2.17 -19.03
N PRO A 224 7.54 3.41 -19.02
CA PRO A 224 6.15 3.66 -18.62
C PRO A 224 5.12 3.15 -19.64
N PHE A 225 5.49 3.09 -20.90
CA PHE A 225 4.68 2.54 -22.01
C PHE A 225 5.56 1.84 -23.04
N ALA A 226 4.95 1.13 -23.99
CA ALA A 226 5.67 0.49 -25.08
C ALA A 226 6.06 1.51 -26.15
N GLY A 227 7.33 1.53 -26.56
CA GLY A 227 7.83 2.51 -27.51
C GLY A 227 9.26 2.25 -27.94
N ILE A 228 9.83 3.22 -28.64
CA ILE A 228 11.21 3.21 -29.11
C ILE A 228 12.04 4.20 -28.30
N ILE A 229 13.25 3.83 -27.96
CA ILE A 229 14.21 4.74 -27.32
C ILE A 229 14.66 5.78 -28.34
N ALA A 230 14.14 7.00 -28.20
CA ALA A 230 14.42 8.08 -29.14
C ALA A 230 15.81 8.67 -28.90
N ARG A 231 16.24 8.78 -27.62
CA ARG A 231 17.52 9.36 -27.25
C ARG A 231 17.99 8.87 -25.88
N LYS A 232 19.29 8.74 -25.74
CA LYS A 232 19.97 8.47 -24.48
C LYS A 232 20.62 9.78 -23.95
N TYR A 233 20.41 10.08 -22.68
CA TYR A 233 20.96 11.27 -22.02
C TYR A 233 22.04 10.96 -21.00
N ALA A 234 22.05 9.75 -20.46
CA ALA A 234 23.00 9.33 -19.43
C ALA A 234 23.67 8.00 -19.78
N ASP A 235 24.94 7.89 -19.48
CA ASP A 235 25.76 6.68 -19.61
C ASP A 235 25.94 5.98 -18.25
N PRO A 236 26.24 4.69 -18.24
CA PRO A 236 26.65 3.99 -17.03
C PRO A 236 27.83 4.71 -16.34
N GLY A 237 27.72 4.92 -15.04
CA GLY A 237 28.63 5.74 -14.24
C GLY A 237 28.21 7.18 -14.04
N ALA A 238 27.26 7.69 -14.81
CA ALA A 238 26.73 9.04 -14.63
C ALA A 238 25.90 9.18 -13.35
N PHE A 239 26.02 10.33 -12.69
CA PHE A 239 25.14 10.69 -11.58
C PHE A 239 23.85 11.31 -12.12
N VAL A 240 22.71 10.74 -11.77
CA VAL A 240 21.39 11.17 -12.23
C VAL A 240 20.51 11.55 -11.05
N THR A 241 19.64 12.55 -11.28
CA THR A 241 18.72 13.09 -10.27
C THR A 241 17.31 13.14 -10.80
N PRO A 242 16.27 13.06 -9.95
CA PRO A 242 14.90 13.32 -10.34
C PRO A 242 14.77 14.69 -10.98
N THR A 243 13.91 14.80 -12.02
CA THR A 243 13.58 16.08 -12.65
C THR A 243 12.78 16.91 -11.66
N THR A 244 13.34 18.02 -11.17
CA THR A 244 12.58 19.03 -10.46
C THR A 244 12.13 20.07 -11.48
N ALA A 245 10.82 20.24 -11.64
CA ALA A 245 10.27 21.29 -12.48
C ALA A 245 10.77 22.64 -11.96
N GLY A 246 11.64 23.33 -12.74
CA GLY A 246 12.05 24.69 -12.43
C GLY A 246 13.54 25.00 -12.40
N SER A 247 14.47 24.06 -12.55
CA SER A 247 15.88 24.43 -12.63
C SER A 247 16.37 24.50 -14.08
N ALA A 248 16.41 25.72 -14.62
CA ALA A 248 17.06 26.06 -15.89
C ALA A 248 18.60 26.12 -15.77
N VAL A 249 19.19 25.38 -14.84
CA VAL A 249 20.65 25.39 -14.66
C VAL A 249 21.23 24.23 -15.44
N THR A 250 21.85 24.56 -16.55
CA THR A 250 22.70 23.67 -17.37
C THR A 250 23.98 23.31 -16.59
N SER A 251 23.87 22.52 -15.56
CA SER A 251 25.01 21.89 -14.93
C SER A 251 25.00 20.38 -15.20
N ALA A 252 26.16 19.79 -15.25
CA ALA A 252 26.51 18.45 -15.74
C ALA A 252 25.77 17.23 -15.15
N THR A 253 24.64 17.41 -14.51
CA THR A 253 23.77 16.35 -13.98
C THR A 253 22.60 16.14 -14.91
N SER A 254 22.54 15.01 -15.59
CA SER A 254 21.41 14.66 -16.42
C SER A 254 20.20 14.35 -15.54
N SER A 255 19.12 15.10 -15.70
CA SER A 255 17.85 14.84 -15.01
C SER A 255 17.02 13.73 -15.67
N SER A 256 17.42 13.30 -16.86
CA SER A 256 16.76 12.25 -17.63
C SER A 256 17.76 11.20 -18.04
N ILE A 257 17.37 9.93 -18.06
CA ILE A 257 18.23 8.81 -18.48
C ILE A 257 18.07 8.59 -19.99
N LEU A 258 16.84 8.58 -20.48
CA LEU A 258 16.51 8.38 -21.88
C LEU A 258 15.18 9.04 -22.25
N ALA A 259 14.97 9.30 -23.53
CA ALA A 259 13.69 9.68 -24.10
C ALA A 259 13.02 8.44 -24.69
N LEU A 260 11.78 8.19 -24.30
CA LEU A 260 10.93 7.14 -24.83
C LEU A 260 9.82 7.77 -25.68
N ALA A 261 9.68 7.31 -26.90
CA ALA A 261 8.67 7.74 -27.84
C ALA A 261 7.75 6.57 -28.21
N SER A 262 6.47 6.83 -28.24
CA SER A 262 5.48 5.86 -28.70
C SER A 262 5.48 5.75 -30.23
N LYS A 263 4.42 5.15 -30.80
CA LYS A 263 4.26 5.12 -32.27
C LYS A 263 4.23 6.52 -32.86
N ASN A 264 4.69 6.63 -34.10
CA ASN A 264 4.63 7.86 -34.85
C ASN A 264 3.18 8.19 -35.25
N GLU A 265 2.81 9.44 -35.08
CA GLU A 265 1.63 10.06 -35.69
C GLU A 265 2.08 11.23 -36.59
N ILE A 266 1.22 11.60 -37.50
CA ILE A 266 1.49 12.76 -38.33
C ILE A 266 0.59 13.90 -37.84
N VAL A 267 1.19 15.04 -37.60
CA VAL A 267 0.48 16.27 -37.29
C VAL A 267 0.51 17.17 -38.49
N ALA A 268 -0.65 17.36 -39.11
CA ALA A 268 -0.84 18.29 -40.23
C ALA A 268 -1.37 19.62 -39.73
N GLN A 269 -0.84 20.71 -40.24
CA GLN A 269 -1.40 22.04 -40.05
C GLN A 269 -2.32 22.38 -41.23
N VAL A 270 -3.60 22.50 -40.96
CA VAL A 270 -4.62 22.76 -42.00
C VAL A 270 -5.18 24.16 -41.82
N ALA A 271 -5.22 24.93 -42.89
CA ALA A 271 -5.76 26.28 -42.87
C ALA A 271 -7.26 26.28 -42.49
N GLU A 272 -7.72 27.35 -41.83
CA GLU A 272 -9.10 27.52 -41.40
C GLU A 272 -10.13 27.32 -42.53
N ALA A 273 -9.81 27.80 -43.72
CA ALA A 273 -10.68 27.67 -44.88
C ALA A 273 -10.96 26.21 -45.32
N SER A 274 -10.08 25.29 -44.97
CA SER A 274 -10.17 23.86 -45.37
C SER A 274 -10.59 22.92 -44.26
N ILE A 275 -10.55 23.34 -42.98
CA ILE A 275 -10.80 22.46 -41.84
C ILE A 275 -12.23 21.89 -41.81
N ALA A 276 -13.21 22.65 -42.34
CA ALA A 276 -14.61 22.23 -42.36
C ALA A 276 -14.84 20.94 -43.20
N GLN A 277 -13.91 20.61 -44.09
CA GLN A 277 -13.98 19.42 -44.98
C GLN A 277 -13.31 18.19 -44.33
N ILE A 278 -12.61 18.35 -43.22
CA ILE A 278 -11.87 17.26 -42.57
C ILE A 278 -12.68 16.71 -41.42
N ARG A 279 -12.79 15.39 -41.36
CA ARG A 279 -13.55 14.68 -40.33
C ARG A 279 -12.71 13.55 -39.72
N VAL A 280 -12.93 13.29 -38.45
CA VAL A 280 -12.34 12.12 -37.76
C VAL A 280 -12.78 10.84 -38.52
N GLY A 281 -11.84 9.95 -38.76
CA GLY A 281 -12.06 8.71 -39.49
C GLY A 281 -11.81 8.80 -41.00
N GLN A 282 -11.58 10.02 -41.55
CA GLN A 282 -11.26 10.22 -42.96
C GLN A 282 -9.92 9.60 -43.33
N VAL A 283 -9.89 8.96 -44.49
CA VAL A 283 -8.66 8.38 -45.07
C VAL A 283 -7.79 9.49 -45.64
N ALA A 284 -6.50 9.40 -45.40
CA ALA A 284 -5.50 10.28 -45.95
C ALA A 284 -4.38 9.47 -46.62
N THR A 285 -3.83 10.01 -47.69
CA THR A 285 -2.63 9.49 -48.30
C THR A 285 -1.47 10.38 -47.93
N ILE A 286 -0.39 9.77 -47.47
CA ILE A 286 0.77 10.48 -46.93
C ILE A 286 1.95 10.21 -47.84
N GLU A 287 2.55 11.25 -48.36
CA GLU A 287 3.80 11.22 -49.11
C GLU A 287 4.91 11.83 -48.30
N VAL A 288 6.05 11.14 -48.25
CA VAL A 288 7.20 11.55 -47.42
C VAL A 288 8.30 12.04 -48.35
N ASP A 289 8.79 13.25 -48.11
CA ASP A 289 9.80 13.85 -48.98
C ASP A 289 11.10 13.02 -49.09
N ALA A 290 11.45 12.30 -47.99
CA ALA A 290 12.63 11.45 -47.92
C ALA A 290 12.50 10.15 -48.75
N TYR A 291 11.27 9.74 -49.15
CA TYR A 291 10.99 8.50 -49.86
C TYR A 291 10.11 8.78 -51.08
N SER A 292 10.69 9.45 -52.09
CA SER A 292 9.99 9.80 -53.30
C SER A 292 9.27 8.60 -53.96
N GLY A 293 7.96 8.74 -54.20
CA GLY A 293 7.12 7.70 -54.79
C GLY A 293 6.60 6.62 -53.84
N LYS A 294 6.89 6.68 -52.55
CA LYS A 294 6.24 5.85 -51.55
C LYS A 294 5.12 6.61 -50.84
N THR A 295 3.94 6.03 -50.85
CA THR A 295 2.78 6.57 -50.15
C THR A 295 2.41 5.66 -48.98
N PHE A 296 2.03 6.28 -47.87
CA PHE A 296 1.56 5.60 -46.69
C PHE A 296 0.08 5.88 -46.47
N ALA A 297 -0.66 4.86 -46.06
CA ALA A 297 -2.07 5.04 -45.72
C ALA A 297 -2.19 5.61 -44.31
N GLY A 298 -2.99 6.66 -44.21
CA GLY A 298 -3.30 7.29 -42.91
C GLY A 298 -4.80 7.40 -42.68
N LYS A 299 -5.16 7.60 -41.44
CA LYS A 299 -6.52 7.86 -40.99
C LYS A 299 -6.55 8.98 -39.98
N VAL A 300 -7.41 9.98 -40.18
CA VAL A 300 -7.59 11.10 -39.25
C VAL A 300 -8.12 10.54 -37.92
N THR A 301 -7.37 10.78 -36.86
CA THR A 301 -7.71 10.36 -35.47
C THR A 301 -8.30 11.50 -34.68
N GLN A 302 -7.81 12.71 -34.91
CA GLN A 302 -8.24 13.88 -34.15
C GLN A 302 -8.15 15.13 -35.02
N VAL A 303 -9.10 16.04 -34.85
CA VAL A 303 -9.08 17.41 -35.39
C VAL A 303 -9.05 18.34 -34.18
N ALA A 304 -8.07 19.21 -34.05
CA ALA A 304 -7.96 20.12 -32.94
C ALA A 304 -9.17 21.07 -32.88
N THR A 305 -9.65 21.32 -31.67
CA THR A 305 -10.75 22.27 -31.42
C THR A 305 -10.25 23.70 -31.25
N GLN A 306 -8.94 23.86 -31.06
CA GLN A 306 -8.28 25.16 -30.90
C GLN A 306 -7.37 25.44 -32.09
N SER A 307 -7.44 26.66 -32.62
CA SER A 307 -6.55 27.12 -33.67
C SER A 307 -5.18 27.53 -33.13
N LEU A 308 -4.16 27.35 -33.95
CA LEU A 308 -2.83 27.90 -33.74
C LEU A 308 -2.63 29.06 -34.72
N VAL A 309 -2.16 30.20 -34.22
CA VAL A 309 -1.82 31.33 -35.08
C VAL A 309 -0.30 31.43 -35.14
N GLN A 310 0.27 31.09 -36.28
CA GLN A 310 1.70 31.23 -36.54
C GLN A 310 1.91 32.17 -37.72
N GLN A 311 2.76 33.18 -37.57
CA GLN A 311 3.07 34.16 -38.64
C GLN A 311 1.83 34.76 -39.30
N ASN A 312 0.81 35.12 -38.52
CA ASN A 312 -0.50 35.62 -38.98
C ASN A 312 -1.35 34.66 -39.81
N VAL A 313 -1.03 33.36 -39.81
CA VAL A 313 -1.85 32.33 -40.44
C VAL A 313 -2.57 31.50 -39.36
N THR A 314 -3.89 31.50 -39.42
CA THR A 314 -4.71 30.64 -38.54
C THR A 314 -4.76 29.25 -39.12
N SER A 315 -4.30 28.26 -38.35
CA SER A 315 -4.30 26.85 -38.70
C SER A 315 -4.84 25.99 -37.58
N PHE A 316 -5.32 24.80 -37.92
CA PHE A 316 -5.77 23.77 -36.99
C PHE A 316 -4.89 22.54 -37.14
N GLU A 317 -4.54 21.94 -36.00
CA GLU A 317 -3.81 20.67 -36.00
C GLU A 317 -4.75 19.51 -36.31
N VAL A 318 -4.39 18.69 -37.27
CA VAL A 318 -5.07 17.44 -37.58
C VAL A 318 -4.10 16.31 -37.38
N LYS A 319 -4.45 15.38 -36.47
CA LYS A 319 -3.64 14.20 -36.18
C LYS A 319 -4.08 13.05 -37.07
N VAL A 320 -3.11 12.40 -37.66
CA VAL A 320 -3.32 11.29 -38.61
C VAL A 320 -2.50 10.08 -38.15
N ALA A 321 -3.16 8.98 -37.78
CA ALA A 321 -2.50 7.71 -37.54
C ALA A 321 -2.00 7.16 -38.88
N VAL A 322 -0.75 6.76 -38.91
CA VAL A 322 -0.10 6.23 -40.11
C VAL A 322 0.18 4.73 -39.99
N ALA A 323 -0.06 3.96 -41.03
CA ALA A 323 0.35 2.57 -41.09
C ALA A 323 1.78 2.49 -41.64
N ASP A 324 2.74 2.28 -40.73
CA ASP A 324 4.16 2.12 -41.08
C ASP A 324 4.70 0.77 -40.56
N PRO A 325 4.37 -0.37 -41.23
CA PRO A 325 4.83 -1.69 -40.79
C PRO A 325 6.33 -1.88 -40.93
N GLN A 326 6.99 -1.10 -41.77
CA GLN A 326 8.43 -1.19 -42.03
C GLN A 326 9.24 -0.22 -41.13
N ARG A 327 8.58 0.61 -40.32
CA ARG A 327 9.19 1.63 -39.47
C ARG A 327 10.16 2.56 -40.18
N LEU A 328 9.76 3.00 -41.36
CA LEU A 328 10.54 3.91 -42.20
C LEU A 328 10.42 5.39 -41.77
N LEU A 329 9.32 5.71 -41.08
CA LEU A 329 9.04 7.08 -40.69
C LEU A 329 9.83 7.41 -39.41
N HIS A 330 10.73 8.38 -39.52
CA HIS A 330 11.46 8.92 -38.39
C HIS A 330 10.85 10.25 -37.90
N GLN A 331 10.99 10.51 -36.62
CA GLN A 331 10.55 11.78 -36.02
C GLN A 331 11.28 12.96 -36.68
N GLY A 332 10.55 14.06 -36.91
CA GLY A 332 11.09 15.25 -37.56
C GLY A 332 11.04 15.22 -39.08
N MET A 333 10.61 14.10 -39.73
CA MET A 333 10.41 14.09 -41.16
C MET A 333 9.23 14.97 -41.58
N ASN A 334 9.40 15.72 -42.67
CA ASN A 334 8.34 16.44 -43.34
C ASN A 334 7.55 15.53 -44.24
N VAL A 335 6.26 15.73 -44.30
CA VAL A 335 5.33 14.92 -45.11
C VAL A 335 4.26 15.80 -45.71
N THR A 336 3.81 15.43 -46.90
CA THR A 336 2.63 15.99 -47.57
C THR A 336 1.45 15.06 -47.36
N ILE A 337 0.29 15.58 -47.04
CA ILE A 337 -0.91 14.80 -46.72
C ILE A 337 -2.03 15.21 -47.66
N ASP A 338 -2.53 14.24 -48.42
CA ASP A 338 -3.72 14.38 -49.25
C ASP A 338 -4.92 13.76 -48.51
N PHE A 339 -5.82 14.60 -48.04
CA PHE A 339 -7.07 14.16 -47.42
C PHE A 339 -8.07 13.81 -48.53
N GLN A 340 -8.57 12.57 -48.55
CA GLN A 340 -9.59 12.19 -49.53
C GLN A 340 -10.90 12.89 -49.17
N ALA A 341 -11.20 13.98 -49.85
CA ALA A 341 -12.54 14.57 -49.82
C ALA A 341 -13.55 13.57 -50.30
N GLY A 342 -14.78 13.59 -49.78
CA GLY A 342 -15.81 12.63 -50.10
C GLY A 342 -16.05 12.55 -51.62
N LYS A 343 -16.33 11.35 -52.11
CA LYS A 343 -16.73 11.16 -53.50
C LYS A 343 -18.11 11.79 -53.69
N LEU A 344 -18.22 12.74 -54.63
CA LEU A 344 -19.50 13.20 -55.15
C LEU A 344 -20.06 12.07 -56.03
N ASN A 345 -21.06 11.35 -55.53
CA ASN A 345 -21.70 10.28 -56.28
C ASN A 345 -22.89 10.86 -57.08
N GLN A 346 -22.96 10.52 -58.36
CA GLN A 346 -24.09 10.86 -59.25
C GLN A 346 -24.36 12.35 -59.39
N VAL A 347 -23.34 13.18 -59.45
CA VAL A 347 -23.47 14.62 -59.69
C VAL A 347 -23.38 14.91 -61.21
N LEU A 348 -24.24 15.83 -61.66
CA LEU A 348 -24.16 16.34 -63.01
C LEU A 348 -22.97 17.28 -63.12
N VAL A 349 -22.07 17.04 -64.01
CA VAL A 349 -20.87 17.87 -64.21
C VAL A 349 -20.79 18.44 -65.60
N VAL A 350 -20.31 19.64 -65.72
CA VAL A 350 -20.01 20.27 -67.05
C VAL A 350 -18.53 20.66 -67.06
N PRO A 351 -17.87 20.65 -68.25
CA PRO A 351 -16.53 21.19 -68.33
C PRO A 351 -16.51 22.67 -67.88
N THR A 352 -15.58 23.03 -66.99
CA THR A 352 -15.48 24.41 -66.42
C THR A 352 -15.37 25.46 -67.54
N ALA A 353 -14.72 25.12 -68.67
CA ALA A 353 -14.59 25.97 -69.83
C ALA A 353 -15.94 26.27 -70.55
N ALA A 354 -17.00 25.51 -70.30
CA ALA A 354 -18.33 25.73 -70.83
C ALA A 354 -19.19 26.74 -70.08
N ILE A 355 -18.75 27.11 -68.86
CA ILE A 355 -19.50 28.04 -67.98
C ILE A 355 -19.20 29.45 -68.34
N VAL A 356 -20.25 30.23 -68.61
CA VAL A 356 -20.19 31.70 -68.94
C VAL A 356 -21.01 32.48 -68.03
N GLN A 357 -20.56 33.71 -67.81
CA GLN A 357 -21.30 34.71 -67.01
C GLN A 357 -21.93 35.69 -68.01
N GLN A 358 -23.26 35.84 -67.97
CA GLN A 358 -23.97 36.79 -68.75
C GLN A 358 -24.76 37.72 -67.87
N THR A 359 -24.57 39.01 -68.01
CA THR A 359 -25.11 40.20 -67.32
C THR A 359 -25.53 40.02 -65.83
N ASN A 360 -26.18 38.94 -65.41
CA ASN A 360 -26.59 38.73 -64.03
C ASN A 360 -26.68 37.24 -63.57
N ALA A 361 -26.26 36.27 -64.42
CA ALA A 361 -26.35 34.84 -64.13
C ALA A 361 -25.17 34.03 -64.70
N GLN A 362 -24.72 33.03 -63.96
CA GLN A 362 -23.83 31.99 -64.52
C GLN A 362 -24.67 30.93 -65.24
N GLY A 363 -24.21 30.49 -66.41
CA GLY A 363 -24.94 29.52 -67.19
C GLY A 363 -24.10 28.88 -68.31
N VAL A 364 -24.70 27.97 -69.05
CA VAL A 364 -24.08 27.28 -70.13
C VAL A 364 -24.94 27.46 -71.43
N PHE A 365 -24.31 27.40 -72.60
CA PHE A 365 -25.04 27.37 -73.83
C PHE A 365 -25.39 25.91 -74.21
N VAL A 366 -26.69 25.65 -74.25
CA VAL A 366 -27.23 24.34 -74.63
C VAL A 366 -27.59 24.33 -76.10
N ALA A 367 -27.11 23.32 -76.86
CA ALA A 367 -27.39 23.15 -78.27
C ALA A 367 -28.84 22.63 -78.43
N LYS A 368 -29.68 23.34 -79.23
CA LYS A 368 -31.01 22.88 -79.68
C LYS A 368 -30.89 22.28 -81.07
N LYS A 369 -31.57 21.13 -81.32
CA LYS A 369 -31.64 20.55 -82.64
C LYS A 369 -32.28 21.54 -83.64
N GLY A 370 -31.48 22.03 -84.59
CA GLY A 370 -31.98 22.91 -85.72
C GLY A 370 -32.16 24.38 -85.32
N GLY A 371 -31.68 24.88 -84.18
CA GLY A 371 -31.80 26.28 -83.71
C GLY A 371 -30.51 26.87 -83.15
N ALA A 372 -30.56 28.19 -82.87
CA ALA A 372 -29.45 28.86 -82.24
C ALA A 372 -29.27 28.33 -80.79
N PRO A 373 -28.03 28.31 -80.26
CA PRO A 373 -27.76 27.92 -78.85
C PRO A 373 -28.49 28.79 -77.84
N VAL A 374 -29.08 28.18 -76.85
CA VAL A 374 -29.85 28.90 -75.81
C VAL A 374 -29.02 28.95 -74.53
N PHE A 375 -28.88 30.17 -73.95
CA PHE A 375 -28.27 30.33 -72.67
C PHE A 375 -29.19 29.78 -71.56
N THR A 376 -28.68 28.84 -70.75
CA THR A 376 -29.42 28.22 -69.67
C THR A 376 -28.69 28.57 -68.35
N PRO A 377 -29.35 29.32 -67.46
CA PRO A 377 -28.78 29.61 -66.18
C PRO A 377 -28.59 28.35 -65.34
N ILE A 378 -27.45 28.20 -64.69
CA ILE A 378 -27.14 27.06 -63.82
C ILE A 378 -26.66 27.54 -62.46
N VAL A 379 -26.91 26.72 -61.45
CA VAL A 379 -26.29 26.89 -60.13
C VAL A 379 -25.11 25.92 -60.05
N VAL A 380 -23.92 26.49 -59.91
CA VAL A 380 -22.69 25.71 -59.87
C VAL A 380 -22.38 25.28 -58.45
N GLY A 381 -21.73 24.12 -58.33
CA GLY A 381 -21.21 23.57 -57.09
C GLY A 381 -19.68 23.55 -57.05
N THR A 382 -19.11 22.47 -56.54
CA THR A 382 -17.66 22.29 -56.42
C THR A 382 -17.03 22.00 -57.78
N THR A 383 -15.87 22.60 -58.03
CA THR A 383 -15.05 22.32 -59.23
C THR A 383 -13.94 21.36 -58.85
N VAL A 384 -13.84 20.26 -59.61
CA VAL A 384 -12.78 19.25 -59.44
C VAL A 384 -12.11 19.03 -60.78
N ASN A 385 -10.82 19.25 -60.87
CA ASN A 385 -10.05 19.27 -62.11
C ASN A 385 -10.71 20.24 -63.13
N ASP A 386 -11.01 19.76 -64.29
CA ASP A 386 -11.61 20.55 -65.40
C ASP A 386 -13.15 20.47 -65.44
N LYS A 387 -13.80 19.93 -64.38
CA LYS A 387 -15.25 19.70 -64.33
C LYS A 387 -15.85 20.43 -63.12
N THR A 388 -16.94 21.17 -63.36
CA THR A 388 -17.72 21.85 -62.31
C THR A 388 -19.07 21.15 -62.14
N GLU A 389 -19.44 20.89 -60.87
CA GLU A 389 -20.75 20.36 -60.52
C GLU A 389 -21.84 21.36 -60.87
N VAL A 390 -22.96 20.85 -61.41
CA VAL A 390 -24.19 21.62 -61.62
C VAL A 390 -25.26 21.15 -60.66
N LYS A 391 -25.61 22.01 -59.67
CA LYS A 391 -26.62 21.67 -58.64
C LYS A 391 -28.03 21.78 -59.18
N SER A 392 -28.27 22.70 -60.14
CA SER A 392 -29.58 22.85 -60.79
C SER A 392 -29.43 23.64 -62.09
N GLY A 393 -30.43 23.49 -62.99
CA GLY A 393 -30.49 24.20 -64.25
C GLY A 393 -30.30 23.31 -65.49
N LEU A 394 -29.85 22.05 -65.33
CA LEU A 394 -29.74 21.09 -66.43
C LEU A 394 -30.37 19.75 -66.02
N ASN A 395 -30.90 18.99 -66.99
CA ASN A 395 -31.49 17.66 -66.73
C ASN A 395 -30.55 16.48 -67.08
N GLY A 396 -29.32 16.75 -67.50
CA GLY A 396 -28.31 15.73 -67.76
C GLY A 396 -28.24 15.14 -69.16
N ASN A 397 -29.19 15.46 -70.02
CA ASN A 397 -29.22 14.97 -71.42
C ASN A 397 -28.88 16.09 -72.45
N GLU A 398 -28.57 17.28 -71.95
CA GLU A 398 -28.27 18.43 -72.78
C GLU A 398 -26.85 18.39 -73.31
N ARG A 399 -26.67 18.87 -74.61
CA ARG A 399 -25.34 19.08 -75.16
C ARG A 399 -24.91 20.50 -74.90
N VAL A 400 -23.84 20.68 -74.06
CA VAL A 400 -23.25 21.99 -73.76
C VAL A 400 -22.14 22.32 -74.79
N LEU A 401 -22.11 23.57 -75.22
CA LEU A 401 -21.10 24.06 -76.12
C LEU A 401 -19.84 24.51 -75.35
N LEU A 402 -18.66 24.11 -75.86
CA LEU A 402 -17.36 24.50 -75.40
C LEU A 402 -16.82 25.78 -76.10
N SER A 403 -17.38 26.12 -77.28
CA SER A 403 -17.04 27.35 -78.00
C SER A 403 -18.26 28.30 -78.07
N PHE A 404 -18.03 29.60 -77.83
CA PHE A 404 -19.08 30.57 -77.62
C PHE A 404 -19.40 31.31 -78.95
N PRO A 405 -20.67 31.68 -79.13
CA PRO A 405 -21.02 32.58 -80.22
C PRO A 405 -20.36 33.94 -80.11
N ALA A 406 -20.00 34.59 -81.21
CA ALA A 406 -19.36 35.90 -81.30
C ALA A 406 -20.20 36.94 -80.48
N GLY A 407 -19.63 37.60 -79.51
CA GLY A 407 -20.31 38.59 -78.64
C GLY A 407 -20.48 38.25 -77.18
N THR A 408 -20.16 37.02 -76.74
CA THR A 408 -20.20 36.64 -75.34
C THR A 408 -18.83 36.82 -74.61
N ARG A 409 -18.82 37.55 -73.50
CA ARG A 409 -17.60 37.84 -72.76
C ARG A 409 -17.15 36.60 -71.96
N LYS A 410 -15.93 36.12 -72.27
CA LYS A 410 -15.25 35.11 -71.33
C LYS A 410 -15.05 35.73 -69.99
N VAL A 411 -15.44 35.05 -68.94
CA VAL A 411 -14.94 35.36 -67.60
C VAL A 411 -13.50 34.91 -67.53
N SER A 412 -12.59 35.84 -67.53
CA SER A 412 -11.18 35.67 -67.27
C SER A 412 -10.99 35.65 -65.76
N GLY A 413 -10.54 34.53 -65.20
CA GLY A 413 -9.84 34.49 -63.93
C GLY A 413 -10.70 34.42 -62.67
N ILE A 414 -10.95 33.20 -62.22
CA ILE A 414 -10.89 32.94 -60.80
C ILE A 414 -9.58 32.20 -60.56
N VAL A 415 -8.52 32.96 -60.28
CA VAL A 415 -7.34 32.44 -59.62
C VAL A 415 -7.75 32.35 -58.15
N GLY A 416 -7.83 31.10 -57.61
CA GLY A 416 -8.02 30.86 -56.22
C GLY A 416 -6.85 31.41 -55.41
N GLY A 417 -7.14 32.17 -54.36
CA GLY A 417 -6.26 32.44 -53.25
C GLY A 417 -6.32 31.31 -52.23
#